data_185d557de934ebb83ae8988e1926fa18
#
_entry.id   185d557de934ebb83ae8988e1926fa18
#
_cell.length_a   1.000
_cell.length_b   1.000
_cell.length_c   1.000
_cell.angle_alpha   90.00
_cell.angle_beta   90.00
_cell.angle_gamma   90.00
#
_symmetry.space_group_name_H-M   'P 1'
#
loop_
_entity.id
_entity.type
_entity.pdbx_description
1 polymer ?
#
loop_
_entity_poly.entity_id
_entity_poly.type
_entity_poly.pdbx_seq_one_letter_code
_entity_poly.pdbx_strand_id
1 'polypeptide(L)'
;MKIFNLIFIFLLVVIVIYSGYYLSRSNENLIVTIPYGSTTKEIAKVLLENKLISNESIFVNISKITGFSKKLQSGTYKFNRRSGTLKILLMLWKGKTFSLKVTVPEGYTAEQIAELLQEKKLCDKEKFMKLVDKNRLEGYLFPDTYFFSPGISEQEIIDRMTAEFGRQYLSEFNNKAKELRLTKNDVVSLASIVEKEAKIEEERKLIARVFLNRLKKGWHLESCATIRYALKNSGKPLTYKDLKVKSPYNTYRNYGLPPGPICNPGLLSIKAVLYPADSDNMFFFTKNGGTHQFSKYYDEHIKKQR
;
A
#
# COMPACT_ATOMS: atom_id res chain seq x y z
N MET A 1 34.04 -54.60 -21.60
CA MET A 1 33.11 -54.83 -20.46
C MET A 1 33.62 -54.28 -19.12
N LYS A 2 34.88 -54.53 -18.69
CA LYS A 2 35.42 -54.04 -17.38
C LYS A 2 35.47 -52.50 -17.26
N ILE A 3 35.87 -51.74 -18.29
CA ILE A 3 35.97 -50.29 -18.29
C ILE A 3 34.58 -49.65 -18.18
N PHE A 4 33.57 -50.18 -18.85
CA PHE A 4 32.20 -49.69 -18.80
C PHE A 4 31.59 -49.83 -17.39
N ASN A 5 31.86 -50.96 -16.72
CA ASN A 5 31.43 -51.17 -15.33
C ASN A 5 32.14 -50.23 -14.36
N LEU A 6 33.43 -49.90 -14.58
CA LEU A 6 34.16 -48.93 -13.73
C LEU A 6 33.60 -47.51 -13.87
N ILE A 7 33.29 -47.08 -15.09
CA ILE A 7 32.67 -45.78 -15.35
C ILE A 7 31.27 -45.69 -14.72
N PHE A 8 30.50 -46.79 -14.83
CA PHE A 8 29.18 -46.87 -14.25
C PHE A 8 29.21 -46.78 -12.71
N ILE A 9 30.12 -47.52 -12.06
CA ILE A 9 30.32 -47.48 -10.60
C ILE A 9 30.78 -46.09 -10.17
N PHE A 10 31.72 -45.47 -10.89
CA PHE A 10 32.17 -44.11 -10.61
C PHE A 10 31.03 -43.09 -10.67
N LEU A 11 30.18 -43.16 -11.71
CA LEU A 11 29.00 -42.31 -11.85
C LEU A 11 28.00 -42.54 -10.70
N LEU A 12 27.80 -43.78 -10.28
CA LEU A 12 26.92 -44.16 -9.18
C LEU A 12 27.43 -43.57 -7.85
N VAL A 13 28.73 -43.70 -7.59
CA VAL A 13 29.38 -43.08 -6.39
C VAL A 13 29.25 -41.55 -6.41
N VAL A 14 29.48 -40.91 -7.54
CA VAL A 14 29.31 -39.48 -7.69
C VAL A 14 27.87 -39.06 -7.42
N ILE A 15 26.87 -39.80 -7.93
CA ILE A 15 25.45 -39.56 -7.69
C ILE A 15 25.12 -39.71 -6.19
N VAL A 16 25.63 -40.76 -5.54
CA VAL A 16 25.39 -40.98 -4.09
C VAL A 16 26.00 -39.86 -3.24
N ILE A 17 27.25 -39.47 -3.53
CA ILE A 17 27.92 -38.39 -2.84
C ILE A 17 27.17 -37.07 -3.07
N TYR A 18 26.77 -36.79 -4.31
CA TYR A 18 26.01 -35.58 -4.66
C TYR A 18 24.63 -35.56 -4.00
N SER A 19 23.92 -36.69 -3.98
CA SER A 19 22.62 -36.83 -3.33
C SER A 19 22.75 -36.67 -1.80
N GLY A 20 23.76 -37.29 -1.19
CA GLY A 20 24.07 -37.14 0.25
C GLY A 20 24.38 -35.71 0.62
N TYR A 21 25.21 -35.00 -0.15
CA TYR A 21 25.49 -33.59 0.00
C TYR A 21 24.22 -32.71 -0.15
N TYR A 22 23.36 -33.05 -1.08
CA TYR A 22 22.12 -32.35 -1.35
C TYR A 22 21.08 -32.53 -0.21
N LEU A 23 20.99 -33.76 0.32
CA LEU A 23 20.09 -34.10 1.42
C LEU A 23 20.58 -33.55 2.77
N SER A 24 21.88 -33.34 2.95
CA SER A 24 22.43 -32.73 4.16
C SER A 24 22.15 -31.23 4.29
N ARG A 25 21.78 -30.53 3.18
CA ARG A 25 21.39 -29.15 3.23
C ARG A 25 20.00 -28.99 3.85
N SER A 26 19.84 -28.03 4.74
CA SER A 26 18.52 -27.69 5.33
C SER A 26 17.51 -27.31 4.25
N ASN A 27 16.28 -27.75 4.40
CA ASN A 27 15.17 -27.34 3.50
C ASN A 27 14.62 -25.97 3.93
N GLU A 28 15.50 -24.99 4.01
CA GLU A 28 15.20 -23.64 4.47
C GLU A 28 15.17 -22.68 3.28
N ASN A 29 14.21 -21.76 3.32
CA ASN A 29 14.15 -20.65 2.37
C ASN A 29 14.90 -19.45 2.96
N LEU A 30 15.82 -18.91 2.16
CA LEU A 30 16.62 -17.74 2.51
C LEU A 30 16.23 -16.58 1.60
N ILE A 31 16.06 -15.41 2.21
CA ILE A 31 15.84 -14.16 1.46
C ILE A 31 17.19 -13.48 1.33
N VAL A 32 17.64 -13.27 0.11
CA VAL A 32 18.94 -12.67 -0.22
C VAL A 32 18.74 -11.54 -1.22
N THR A 33 19.32 -10.38 -0.92
CA THR A 33 19.29 -9.22 -1.81
C THR A 33 20.58 -9.14 -2.62
N ILE A 34 20.43 -9.06 -3.93
CA ILE A 34 21.51 -8.79 -4.89
C ILE A 34 21.48 -7.28 -5.18
N PRO A 35 22.53 -6.52 -4.80
CA PRO A 35 22.57 -5.07 -5.00
C PRO A 35 22.48 -4.69 -6.48
N TYR A 36 21.93 -3.49 -6.74
CA TYR A 36 21.89 -2.95 -8.10
C TYR A 36 23.32 -2.71 -8.63
N GLY A 37 23.54 -3.05 -9.90
CA GLY A 37 24.87 -2.88 -10.54
C GLY A 37 25.91 -3.94 -10.20
N SER A 38 25.55 -4.97 -9.40
CA SER A 38 26.48 -6.04 -9.03
C SER A 38 26.99 -6.79 -10.25
N THR A 39 28.29 -6.98 -10.32
CA THR A 39 28.95 -7.87 -11.30
C THR A 39 28.63 -9.34 -10.99
N THR A 40 28.79 -10.22 -11.98
CA THR A 40 28.62 -11.66 -11.78
C THR A 40 29.48 -12.22 -10.65
N LYS A 41 30.69 -11.67 -10.43
CA LYS A 41 31.60 -12.07 -9.36
C LYS A 41 31.09 -11.64 -7.99
N GLU A 42 30.59 -10.43 -7.86
CA GLU A 42 29.98 -9.91 -6.63
C GLU A 42 28.70 -10.70 -6.28
N ILE A 43 27.87 -11.03 -7.27
CA ILE A 43 26.71 -11.91 -7.09
C ILE A 43 27.15 -13.27 -6.55
N ALA A 44 28.20 -13.88 -7.15
CA ALA A 44 28.72 -15.15 -6.70
C ALA A 44 29.21 -15.09 -5.23
N LYS A 45 29.89 -14.00 -4.86
CA LYS A 45 30.34 -13.76 -3.48
C LYS A 45 29.17 -13.70 -2.48
N VAL A 46 28.13 -12.91 -2.78
CA VAL A 46 26.90 -12.83 -1.97
C VAL A 46 26.24 -14.21 -1.82
N LEU A 47 26.16 -14.99 -2.90
CA LEU A 47 25.58 -16.34 -2.86
C LEU A 47 26.43 -17.32 -2.02
N LEU A 48 27.76 -17.22 -2.08
CA LEU A 48 28.68 -18.04 -1.30
C LEU A 48 28.59 -17.71 0.20
N GLU A 49 28.62 -16.43 0.58
CA GLU A 49 28.46 -15.95 1.97
C GLU A 49 27.16 -16.47 2.58
N ASN A 50 26.08 -16.52 1.79
CA ASN A 50 24.81 -17.08 2.20
C ASN A 50 24.70 -18.62 2.08
N LYS A 51 25.80 -19.30 1.76
CA LYS A 51 25.88 -20.79 1.62
C LYS A 51 24.88 -21.35 0.59
N LEU A 52 24.53 -20.57 -0.44
CA LEU A 52 23.65 -20.98 -1.54
C LEU A 52 24.41 -21.69 -2.64
N ILE A 53 25.67 -21.34 -2.84
CA ILE A 53 26.59 -22.03 -3.75
C ILE A 53 27.82 -22.49 -2.97
N SER A 54 28.56 -23.45 -3.52
CA SER A 54 29.74 -24.01 -2.86
C SER A 54 31.05 -23.37 -3.35
N ASN A 55 31.05 -22.73 -4.51
CA ASN A 55 32.23 -22.18 -5.15
C ASN A 55 31.88 -21.08 -6.12
N GLU A 56 32.52 -19.90 -5.96
CA GLU A 56 32.32 -18.72 -6.81
C GLU A 56 32.73 -18.96 -8.26
N SER A 57 33.90 -19.60 -8.48
CA SER A 57 34.44 -19.83 -9.82
C SER A 57 33.51 -20.73 -10.64
N ILE A 58 32.92 -21.76 -10.01
CA ILE A 58 31.95 -22.62 -10.67
C ILE A 58 30.73 -21.84 -11.12
N PHE A 59 30.17 -20.98 -10.24
CA PHE A 59 29.01 -20.14 -10.58
C PHE A 59 29.35 -19.19 -11.75
N VAL A 60 30.49 -18.50 -11.68
CA VAL A 60 30.93 -17.56 -12.72
C VAL A 60 31.15 -18.28 -14.06
N ASN A 61 31.79 -19.46 -14.05
CA ASN A 61 32.02 -20.24 -15.27
C ASN A 61 30.71 -20.73 -15.89
N ILE A 62 29.81 -21.28 -15.10
CA ILE A 62 28.49 -21.72 -15.60
C ILE A 62 27.74 -20.53 -16.19
N SER A 63 27.76 -19.36 -15.53
CA SER A 63 27.09 -18.17 -16.03
C SER A 63 27.66 -17.66 -17.37
N LYS A 64 28.98 -17.80 -17.60
CA LYS A 64 29.61 -17.48 -18.87
C LYS A 64 29.23 -18.49 -19.96
N ILE A 65 29.34 -19.80 -19.68
CA ILE A 65 29.03 -20.87 -20.64
C ILE A 65 27.57 -20.80 -21.08
N THR A 66 26.65 -20.50 -20.17
CA THR A 66 25.21 -20.35 -20.48
C THR A 66 24.85 -19.01 -21.12
N GLY A 67 25.79 -18.06 -21.23
CA GLY A 67 25.55 -16.71 -21.75
C GLY A 67 24.71 -15.80 -20.83
N PHE A 68 24.51 -16.19 -19.57
CA PHE A 68 23.67 -15.44 -18.61
C PHE A 68 24.46 -14.36 -17.85
N SER A 69 25.79 -14.38 -17.88
CA SER A 69 26.65 -13.51 -17.06
C SER A 69 26.33 -12.01 -17.16
N LYS A 70 25.90 -11.52 -18.33
CA LYS A 70 25.53 -10.10 -18.56
C LYS A 70 24.04 -9.81 -18.38
N LYS A 71 23.24 -10.80 -17.97
CA LYS A 71 21.78 -10.72 -17.91
C LYS A 71 21.23 -11.09 -16.54
N LEU A 72 22.09 -11.20 -15.52
CA LEU A 72 21.68 -11.45 -14.15
C LEU A 72 21.04 -10.18 -13.58
N GLN A 73 19.87 -10.34 -12.96
CA GLN A 73 19.11 -9.20 -12.46
C GLN A 73 19.32 -9.03 -10.95
N SER A 74 19.49 -7.77 -10.55
CA SER A 74 19.50 -7.35 -9.14
C SER A 74 18.09 -7.46 -8.53
N GLY A 75 18.02 -7.43 -7.20
CA GLY A 75 16.77 -7.49 -6.45
C GLY A 75 16.81 -8.50 -5.32
N THR A 76 15.72 -8.60 -4.59
CA THR A 76 15.58 -9.54 -3.48
C THR A 76 14.99 -10.86 -3.97
N TYR A 77 15.62 -11.96 -3.63
CA TYR A 77 15.25 -13.31 -4.04
C TYR A 77 14.97 -14.19 -2.84
N LYS A 78 14.04 -15.12 -2.99
CA LYS A 78 13.79 -16.19 -2.02
C LYS A 78 14.35 -17.49 -2.59
N PHE A 79 15.55 -17.87 -2.15
CA PHE A 79 16.19 -19.10 -2.54
C PHE A 79 15.92 -20.19 -1.51
N ASN A 80 15.71 -21.41 -1.97
CA ASN A 80 15.77 -22.59 -1.11
C ASN A 80 17.23 -23.07 -1.04
N ARG A 81 17.75 -23.35 0.16
CA ARG A 81 19.14 -23.81 0.35
C ARG A 81 19.47 -25.09 -0.41
N ARG A 82 18.47 -25.91 -0.72
CA ARG A 82 18.61 -27.09 -1.59
C ARG A 82 18.62 -26.76 -3.07
N SER A 83 18.44 -25.50 -3.48
CA SER A 83 18.52 -25.16 -4.90
C SER A 83 19.93 -25.33 -5.42
N GLY A 84 20.07 -26.08 -6.51
CA GLY A 84 21.36 -26.21 -7.21
C GLY A 84 21.75 -24.92 -7.90
N THR A 85 23.04 -24.72 -8.15
CA THR A 85 23.63 -23.53 -8.77
C THR A 85 22.93 -23.10 -10.06
N LEU A 86 22.56 -24.06 -10.92
CA LEU A 86 21.86 -23.77 -12.17
C LEU A 86 20.46 -23.19 -11.94
N LYS A 87 19.72 -23.71 -10.94
CA LYS A 87 18.39 -23.17 -10.58
C LYS A 87 18.49 -21.75 -10.06
N ILE A 88 19.48 -21.47 -9.22
CA ILE A 88 19.74 -20.11 -8.69
C ILE A 88 20.08 -19.19 -9.86
N LEU A 89 20.95 -19.60 -10.77
CA LEU A 89 21.33 -18.85 -11.96
C LEU A 89 20.13 -18.53 -12.86
N LEU A 90 19.24 -19.49 -13.08
CA LEU A 90 18.00 -19.31 -13.85
C LEU A 90 17.03 -18.34 -13.17
N MET A 91 16.94 -18.35 -11.82
CA MET A 91 16.10 -17.40 -11.08
C MET A 91 16.63 -15.99 -11.24
N LEU A 92 17.94 -15.79 -11.12
CA LEU A 92 18.60 -14.48 -11.31
C LEU A 92 18.46 -13.99 -12.76
N TRP A 93 18.64 -14.88 -13.74
CA TRP A 93 18.49 -14.53 -15.15
C TRP A 93 17.05 -14.13 -15.51
N LYS A 94 16.05 -14.86 -14.97
CA LYS A 94 14.63 -14.56 -15.19
C LYS A 94 14.11 -13.39 -14.36
N GLY A 95 14.90 -12.84 -13.43
CA GLY A 95 14.46 -11.78 -12.54
C GLY A 95 13.30 -12.20 -11.63
N LYS A 96 13.22 -13.49 -11.22
CA LYS A 96 12.17 -13.98 -10.32
C LYS A 96 12.39 -13.48 -8.90
N THR A 97 12.27 -12.17 -8.71
CA THR A 97 12.40 -11.52 -7.41
C THR A 97 11.26 -11.91 -6.47
N PHE A 98 11.56 -11.85 -5.18
CA PHE A 98 10.59 -12.10 -4.12
C PHE A 98 10.05 -10.76 -3.62
N SER A 99 8.74 -10.68 -3.53
CA SER A 99 8.04 -9.53 -2.94
C SER A 99 6.89 -10.01 -2.06
N LEU A 100 6.56 -9.21 -1.06
CA LEU A 100 5.41 -9.41 -0.19
C LEU A 100 4.24 -8.62 -0.77
N LYS A 101 3.11 -9.29 -0.93
CA LYS A 101 1.85 -8.65 -1.32
C LYS A 101 1.27 -7.90 -0.11
N VAL A 102 1.01 -6.62 -0.28
CA VAL A 102 0.38 -5.74 0.71
C VAL A 102 -0.83 -5.07 0.08
N THR A 103 -2.01 -5.39 0.56
CA THR A 103 -3.23 -4.68 0.17
C THR A 103 -3.54 -3.64 1.22
N VAL A 104 -3.57 -2.38 0.80
CA VAL A 104 -3.94 -1.22 1.62
C VAL A 104 -5.40 -0.90 1.32
N PRO A 105 -6.30 -1.08 2.30
CA PRO A 105 -7.72 -0.77 2.11
C PRO A 105 -7.98 0.73 1.95
N GLU A 106 -9.05 1.07 1.23
CA GLU A 106 -9.58 2.44 1.18
C GLU A 106 -9.96 2.91 2.59
N GLY A 107 -9.77 4.18 2.85
CA GLY A 107 -10.10 4.78 4.14
C GLY A 107 -9.08 4.51 5.26
N TYR A 108 -7.96 3.82 5.02
CA TYR A 108 -6.89 3.73 6.00
C TYR A 108 -6.21 5.08 6.20
N THR A 109 -5.89 5.43 7.46
CA THR A 109 -5.00 6.55 7.77
C THR A 109 -3.55 6.16 7.47
N ALA A 110 -2.67 7.14 7.32
CA ALA A 110 -1.24 6.89 7.19
C ALA A 110 -0.67 6.07 8.37
N GLU A 111 -1.19 6.30 9.59
CA GLU A 111 -0.80 5.53 10.77
C GLU A 111 -1.20 4.05 10.65
N GLN A 112 -2.41 3.76 10.18
CA GLN A 112 -2.87 2.39 9.94
C GLN A 112 -2.08 1.70 8.82
N ILE A 113 -1.68 2.44 7.78
CA ILE A 113 -0.80 1.94 6.73
C ILE A 113 0.57 1.58 7.30
N ALA A 114 1.15 2.47 8.14
CA ALA A 114 2.43 2.22 8.79
C ALA A 114 2.39 0.97 9.70
N GLU A 115 1.31 0.77 10.45
CA GLU A 115 1.08 -0.43 11.26
C GLU A 115 1.03 -1.70 10.40
N LEU A 116 0.25 -1.68 9.32
CA LEU A 116 0.15 -2.80 8.39
C LEU A 116 1.51 -3.17 7.76
N LEU A 117 2.31 -2.16 7.39
CA LEU A 117 3.64 -2.36 6.83
C LEU A 117 4.63 -2.90 7.88
N GLN A 118 4.57 -2.40 9.11
CA GLN A 118 5.39 -2.87 10.22
C GLN A 118 5.09 -4.32 10.61
N GLU A 119 3.81 -4.73 10.67
CA GLU A 119 3.42 -6.12 10.90
C GLU A 119 4.02 -7.06 9.84
N LYS A 120 4.12 -6.60 8.59
CA LYS A 120 4.76 -7.33 7.49
C LYS A 120 6.29 -7.20 7.47
N LYS A 121 6.89 -6.53 8.45
CA LYS A 121 8.35 -6.29 8.56
C LYS A 121 8.92 -5.59 7.32
N LEU A 122 8.18 -4.65 6.76
CA LEU A 122 8.57 -3.88 5.57
C LEU A 122 9.07 -2.48 5.91
N CYS A 123 8.68 -1.91 7.04
CA CYS A 123 9.14 -0.59 7.47
C CYS A 123 9.21 -0.47 8.99
N ASP A 124 9.90 0.55 9.45
CA ASP A 124 9.81 1.10 10.80
C ASP A 124 8.67 2.15 10.82
N LYS A 125 7.65 1.93 11.67
CA LYS A 125 6.47 2.81 11.77
C LYS A 125 6.85 4.26 12.05
N GLU A 126 7.80 4.50 12.97
CA GLU A 126 8.17 5.86 13.37
C GLU A 126 8.88 6.61 12.23
N LYS A 127 9.80 5.93 11.52
CA LYS A 127 10.48 6.52 10.37
C LYS A 127 9.50 6.81 9.24
N PHE A 128 8.60 5.88 8.95
CA PHE A 128 7.56 6.07 7.94
C PHE A 128 6.69 7.28 8.26
N MET A 129 6.16 7.38 9.50
CA MET A 129 5.31 8.50 9.93
C MET A 129 6.05 9.83 9.91
N LYS A 130 7.34 9.89 10.31
CA LYS A 130 8.15 11.11 10.19
C LYS A 130 8.22 11.64 8.75
N LEU A 131 8.35 10.75 7.76
CA LEU A 131 8.37 11.13 6.35
C LEU A 131 7.00 11.60 5.87
N VAL A 132 5.93 10.90 6.28
CA VAL A 132 4.55 11.26 5.96
C VAL A 132 4.19 12.65 6.51
N ASP A 133 4.46 12.91 7.79
CA ASP A 133 4.14 14.17 8.46
C ASP A 133 4.94 15.34 7.88
N LYS A 134 6.26 15.14 7.65
CA LYS A 134 7.14 16.14 7.04
C LYS A 134 6.61 16.61 5.68
N ASN A 135 6.08 15.69 4.88
CA ASN A 135 5.62 15.96 3.53
C ASN A 135 4.10 16.14 3.42
N ARG A 136 3.36 16.08 4.54
CA ARG A 136 1.89 16.21 4.61
C ARG A 136 1.16 15.25 3.66
N LEU A 137 1.48 13.95 3.76
CA LEU A 137 1.04 12.94 2.80
C LEU A 137 -0.21 12.16 3.25
N GLU A 138 -0.85 12.50 4.38
CA GLU A 138 -2.18 11.95 4.69
C GLU A 138 -3.14 12.24 3.54
N GLY A 139 -3.84 11.21 3.05
CA GLY A 139 -4.75 11.28 1.91
C GLY A 139 -4.09 11.07 0.53
N TYR A 140 -2.76 10.99 0.47
CA TYR A 140 -2.00 10.83 -0.78
C TYR A 140 -1.28 9.48 -0.91
N LEU A 141 -1.39 8.61 0.09
CA LEU A 141 -0.89 7.24 0.05
C LEU A 141 -2.00 6.35 -0.54
N PHE A 142 -2.05 6.26 -1.86
CA PHE A 142 -3.20 5.65 -2.56
C PHE A 142 -3.48 4.21 -2.10
N PRO A 143 -4.74 3.86 -1.76
CA PRO A 143 -5.11 2.50 -1.40
C PRO A 143 -5.10 1.59 -2.65
N ASP A 144 -4.26 0.56 -2.61
CA ASP A 144 -4.12 -0.43 -3.68
C ASP A 144 -3.40 -1.68 -3.15
N THR A 145 -3.19 -2.65 -4.02
CA THR A 145 -2.35 -3.81 -3.75
C THR A 145 -0.94 -3.61 -4.28
N TYR A 146 0.00 -3.50 -3.37
CA TYR A 146 1.42 -3.30 -3.66
C TYR A 146 2.22 -4.59 -3.50
N PHE A 147 3.37 -4.63 -4.18
CA PHE A 147 4.36 -5.69 -4.05
C PHE A 147 5.69 -5.07 -3.62
N PHE A 148 6.06 -5.27 -2.36
CA PHE A 148 7.28 -4.72 -1.78
C PHE A 148 8.30 -5.82 -1.49
N SER A 149 9.54 -5.58 -1.89
CA SER A 149 10.64 -6.48 -1.55
C SER A 149 11.10 -6.23 -0.11
N PRO A 150 11.43 -7.26 0.67
CA PRO A 150 12.08 -7.06 1.97
C PRO A 150 13.34 -6.19 1.86
N GLY A 151 13.50 -5.27 2.81
CA GLY A 151 14.61 -4.31 2.79
C GLY A 151 14.40 -3.06 1.94
N ILE A 152 13.18 -2.88 1.38
CA ILE A 152 12.77 -1.62 0.74
C ILE A 152 12.80 -0.48 1.78
N SER A 153 13.20 0.71 1.37
CA SER A 153 13.17 1.88 2.25
C SER A 153 11.77 2.46 2.42
N GLU A 154 11.51 3.11 3.56
CA GLU A 154 10.25 3.82 3.83
C GLU A 154 9.96 4.88 2.78
N GLN A 155 11.01 5.59 2.32
CA GLN A 155 10.87 6.59 1.26
C GLN A 155 10.39 5.95 -0.05
N GLU A 156 10.97 4.82 -0.45
CA GLU A 156 10.58 4.13 -1.68
C GLU A 156 9.15 3.57 -1.62
N ILE A 157 8.70 3.13 -0.45
CA ILE A 157 7.30 2.72 -0.22
C ILE A 157 6.38 3.93 -0.46
N ILE A 158 6.70 5.07 0.19
CA ILE A 158 5.93 6.32 0.06
C ILE A 158 5.91 6.79 -1.39
N ASP A 159 7.05 6.78 -2.08
CA ASP A 159 7.17 7.21 -3.47
C ASP A 159 6.27 6.37 -4.40
N ARG A 160 6.22 5.05 -4.19
CA ARG A 160 5.33 4.17 -4.97
C ARG A 160 3.86 4.44 -4.70
N MET A 161 3.48 4.68 -3.44
CA MET A 161 2.08 4.94 -3.08
C MET A 161 1.62 6.31 -3.58
N THR A 162 2.47 7.33 -3.48
CA THR A 162 2.17 8.68 -3.98
C THR A 162 2.20 8.76 -5.51
N ALA A 163 3.09 8.00 -6.17
CA ALA A 163 3.09 7.86 -7.62
C ALA A 163 1.78 7.20 -8.12
N GLU A 164 1.26 6.19 -7.39
CA GLU A 164 -0.04 5.61 -7.71
C GLU A 164 -1.16 6.63 -7.56
N PHE A 165 -1.17 7.42 -6.48
CA PHE A 165 -2.10 8.53 -6.35
C PHE A 165 -2.02 9.48 -7.56
N GLY A 166 -0.80 9.82 -8.01
CA GLY A 166 -0.59 10.66 -9.18
C GLY A 166 -1.14 10.07 -10.48
N ARG A 167 -1.10 8.75 -10.64
CA ARG A 167 -1.67 8.04 -11.80
C ARG A 167 -3.21 8.03 -11.78
N GLN A 168 -3.79 7.86 -10.59
CA GLN A 168 -5.23 7.76 -10.39
C GLN A 168 -5.92 9.14 -10.40
N TYR A 169 -5.23 10.19 -9.91
CA TYR A 169 -5.73 11.54 -9.92
C TYR A 169 -5.45 12.20 -11.29
N LEU A 170 -6.35 11.96 -12.23
CA LEU A 170 -6.21 12.39 -13.62
C LEU A 170 -6.12 13.92 -13.75
N SER A 171 -5.45 14.41 -14.80
CA SER A 171 -5.30 15.84 -15.06
C SER A 171 -6.65 16.58 -15.24
N GLU A 172 -7.64 15.92 -15.80
CA GLU A 172 -9.01 16.44 -15.96
C GLU A 172 -9.69 16.77 -14.62
N PHE A 173 -9.33 16.04 -13.53
CA PHE A 173 -9.84 16.28 -12.20
C PHE A 173 -9.47 17.67 -11.67
N ASN A 174 -8.33 18.23 -12.08
CA ASN A 174 -7.95 19.59 -11.72
C ASN A 174 -8.89 20.63 -12.35
N ASN A 175 -9.36 20.41 -13.57
CA ASN A 175 -10.32 21.31 -14.21
C ASN A 175 -11.67 21.22 -13.50
N LYS A 176 -12.11 20.01 -13.17
CA LYS A 176 -13.36 19.81 -12.45
C LYS A 176 -13.33 20.39 -11.02
N ALA A 177 -12.21 20.26 -10.34
CA ALA A 177 -12.00 20.91 -9.03
C ALA A 177 -12.12 22.44 -9.12
N LYS A 178 -11.50 23.06 -10.14
CA LYS A 178 -11.61 24.52 -10.39
C LYS A 178 -13.04 24.96 -10.62
N GLU A 179 -13.85 24.21 -11.40
CA GLU A 179 -15.28 24.50 -11.59
C GLU A 179 -16.04 24.53 -10.26
N LEU A 180 -15.67 23.65 -9.32
CA LEU A 180 -16.22 23.58 -7.97
C LEU A 180 -15.58 24.59 -7.00
N ARG A 181 -14.60 25.39 -7.45
CA ARG A 181 -13.77 26.30 -6.64
C ARG A 181 -13.02 25.58 -5.51
N LEU A 182 -12.54 24.38 -5.77
CA LEU A 182 -11.76 23.55 -4.85
C LEU A 182 -10.31 23.43 -5.32
N THR A 183 -9.39 23.44 -4.37
CA THR A 183 -8.01 23.00 -4.62
C THR A 183 -7.94 21.47 -4.65
N LYS A 184 -6.84 20.89 -5.12
CA LYS A 184 -6.59 19.45 -5.04
C LYS A 184 -6.66 18.95 -3.60
N ASN A 185 -6.11 19.70 -2.65
CA ASN A 185 -6.17 19.35 -1.23
C ASN A 185 -7.61 19.36 -0.69
N ASP A 186 -8.43 20.32 -1.11
CA ASP A 186 -9.84 20.37 -0.72
C ASP A 186 -10.62 19.17 -1.23
N VAL A 187 -10.37 18.77 -2.49
CA VAL A 187 -10.98 17.57 -3.08
C VAL A 187 -10.61 16.33 -2.28
N VAL A 188 -9.31 16.13 -1.98
CA VAL A 188 -8.84 14.95 -1.25
C VAL A 188 -9.34 14.97 0.20
N SER A 189 -9.35 16.14 0.85
CA SER A 189 -9.89 16.31 2.21
C SER A 189 -11.37 15.96 2.27
N LEU A 190 -12.19 16.49 1.34
CA LEU A 190 -13.60 16.17 1.29
C LEU A 190 -13.84 14.70 0.91
N ALA A 191 -13.07 14.15 -0.04
CA ALA A 191 -13.15 12.74 -0.42
C ALA A 191 -12.82 11.81 0.76
N SER A 192 -11.87 12.18 1.62
CA SER A 192 -11.55 11.41 2.83
C SER A 192 -12.69 11.40 3.85
N ILE A 193 -13.47 12.49 3.93
CA ILE A 193 -14.67 12.54 4.76
C ILE A 193 -15.76 11.66 4.15
N VAL A 194 -16.04 11.80 2.85
CA VAL A 194 -17.00 10.97 2.12
C VAL A 194 -16.66 9.47 2.26
N GLU A 195 -15.38 9.10 2.15
CA GLU A 195 -14.89 7.72 2.31
C GLU A 195 -15.25 7.14 3.69
N LYS A 196 -15.16 7.94 4.73
CA LYS A 196 -15.45 7.50 6.12
C LYS A 196 -16.94 7.51 6.46
N GLU A 197 -17.75 8.28 5.75
CA GLU A 197 -19.20 8.37 5.95
C GLU A 197 -19.96 7.36 5.08
N ALA A 198 -19.58 7.18 3.81
CA ALA A 198 -20.28 6.33 2.88
C ALA A 198 -20.04 4.84 3.18
N LYS A 199 -21.12 4.09 3.39
CA LYS A 199 -21.09 2.62 3.51
C LYS A 199 -21.45 1.95 2.19
N ILE A 200 -22.21 2.61 1.34
CA ILE A 200 -22.71 2.13 0.06
C ILE A 200 -22.13 3.03 -1.04
N GLU A 201 -21.66 2.41 -2.11
CA GLU A 201 -20.99 3.12 -3.20
C GLU A 201 -21.90 4.16 -3.86
N GLU A 202 -23.16 3.81 -4.09
CA GLU A 202 -24.15 4.64 -4.77
C GLU A 202 -24.46 5.93 -4.01
N GLU A 203 -24.28 5.94 -2.71
CA GLU A 203 -24.57 7.09 -1.84
C GLU A 203 -23.42 8.11 -1.78
N ARG A 204 -22.18 7.74 -2.19
CA ARG A 204 -21.03 8.64 -2.13
C ARG A 204 -21.29 9.98 -2.81
N LYS A 205 -21.93 9.99 -3.97
CA LYS A 205 -22.24 11.23 -4.71
C LYS A 205 -23.26 12.12 -3.99
N LEU A 206 -24.25 11.52 -3.33
CA LEU A 206 -25.23 12.26 -2.53
C LEU A 206 -24.62 12.82 -1.26
N ILE A 207 -23.78 12.04 -0.55
CA ILE A 207 -23.05 12.50 0.64
C ILE A 207 -22.11 13.64 0.27
N ALA A 208 -21.33 13.50 -0.80
CA ALA A 208 -20.47 14.57 -1.31
C ALA A 208 -21.26 15.84 -1.61
N ARG A 209 -22.45 15.70 -2.24
CA ARG A 209 -23.34 16.84 -2.53
C ARG A 209 -23.80 17.54 -1.26
N VAL A 210 -24.20 16.82 -0.23
CA VAL A 210 -24.61 17.44 1.05
C VAL A 210 -23.48 18.29 1.62
N PHE A 211 -22.26 17.77 1.67
CA PHE A 211 -21.12 18.53 2.16
C PHE A 211 -20.78 19.75 1.30
N LEU A 212 -20.83 19.62 -0.03
CA LEU A 212 -20.64 20.76 -0.95
C LEU A 212 -21.72 21.82 -0.77
N ASN A 213 -22.98 21.43 -0.56
CA ASN A 213 -24.07 22.36 -0.29
C ASN A 213 -23.85 23.10 1.05
N ARG A 214 -23.41 22.41 2.10
CA ARG A 214 -23.04 23.00 3.40
C ARG A 214 -21.88 23.99 3.24
N LEU A 215 -20.81 23.61 2.53
CA LEU A 215 -19.67 24.51 2.24
C LEU A 215 -20.11 25.76 1.51
N LYS A 216 -20.95 25.64 0.48
CA LYS A 216 -21.49 26.77 -0.30
C LYS A 216 -22.30 27.74 0.58
N LYS A 217 -22.98 27.20 1.61
CA LYS A 217 -23.79 28.03 2.55
C LYS A 217 -23.01 28.52 3.77
N GLY A 218 -21.72 28.18 3.90
CA GLY A 218 -20.92 28.53 5.07
C GLY A 218 -21.36 27.79 6.35
N TRP A 219 -21.93 26.57 6.20
CA TRP A 219 -22.35 25.76 7.34
C TRP A 219 -21.21 24.85 7.82
N HIS A 220 -21.31 24.44 9.08
CA HIS A 220 -20.43 23.38 9.60
C HIS A 220 -20.68 22.05 8.86
N LEU A 221 -19.61 21.29 8.62
CA LEU A 221 -19.77 19.97 7.98
C LEU A 221 -20.33 18.93 8.95
N GLU A 222 -20.03 19.05 10.25
CA GLU A 222 -20.56 18.19 11.33
C GLU A 222 -20.34 16.69 11.07
N SER A 223 -19.15 16.34 10.59
CA SER A 223 -18.80 14.94 10.35
C SER A 223 -18.16 14.32 11.59
N CYS A 224 -18.75 13.22 12.07
CA CYS A 224 -18.19 12.42 13.17
C CYS A 224 -16.82 11.82 12.81
N ALA A 225 -16.58 11.54 11.53
CA ALA A 225 -15.30 11.00 11.07
C ALA A 225 -14.13 11.94 11.38
N THR A 226 -14.33 13.24 11.27
CA THR A 226 -13.30 14.25 11.59
C THR A 226 -12.95 14.30 13.08
N ILE A 227 -13.94 14.04 13.96
CA ILE A 227 -13.71 13.92 15.40
C ILE A 227 -12.93 12.66 15.73
N ARG A 228 -13.29 11.52 15.11
CA ARG A 228 -12.57 10.25 15.29
C ARG A 228 -11.10 10.39 14.91
N TYR A 229 -10.81 11.06 13.80
CA TYR A 229 -9.45 11.34 13.37
C TYR A 229 -8.72 12.25 14.37
N ALA A 230 -9.34 13.35 14.80
CA ALA A 230 -8.75 14.30 15.75
C ALA A 230 -8.40 13.66 17.11
N LEU A 231 -9.20 12.67 17.54
CA LEU A 231 -9.00 11.96 18.81
C LEU A 231 -8.18 10.67 18.66
N LYS A 232 -7.74 10.31 17.44
CA LYS A 232 -7.14 9.00 17.13
C LYS A 232 -8.00 7.85 17.64
N ASN A 233 -9.32 8.00 17.56
CA ASN A 233 -10.30 7.07 18.10
C ASN A 233 -10.84 6.15 17.00
N SER A 234 -10.27 4.96 16.88
CA SER A 234 -10.73 3.95 15.93
C SER A 234 -11.77 3.03 16.59
N GLY A 235 -13.06 3.36 16.44
CA GLY A 235 -14.14 2.40 16.70
C GLY A 235 -14.94 2.59 17.98
N LYS A 236 -14.54 3.40 18.95
CA LYS A 236 -15.36 3.67 20.15
C LYS A 236 -16.51 4.65 19.82
N PRO A 237 -17.70 4.47 20.43
CA PRO A 237 -18.77 5.46 20.31
C PRO A 237 -18.30 6.86 20.72
N LEU A 238 -18.70 7.89 19.97
CA LEU A 238 -18.44 9.27 20.33
C LEU A 238 -19.43 9.75 21.37
N THR A 239 -18.93 10.51 22.34
CA THR A 239 -19.74 11.17 23.36
C THR A 239 -19.96 12.65 22.99
N TYR A 240 -20.93 13.31 23.61
CA TYR A 240 -21.13 14.77 23.47
C TYR A 240 -19.90 15.59 23.88
N LYS A 241 -19.05 15.06 24.79
CA LYS A 241 -17.78 15.68 25.19
C LYS A 241 -16.79 15.64 24.04
N ASP A 242 -16.73 14.55 23.28
CA ASP A 242 -15.83 14.39 22.16
C ASP A 242 -16.12 15.40 21.02
N LEU A 243 -17.42 15.73 20.80
CA LEU A 243 -17.80 16.77 19.82
C LEU A 243 -17.28 18.16 20.17
N LYS A 244 -16.85 18.40 21.41
CA LYS A 244 -16.31 19.68 21.89
C LYS A 244 -14.79 19.76 21.86
N VAL A 245 -14.10 18.72 21.34
CA VAL A 245 -12.63 18.69 21.26
C VAL A 245 -12.08 19.92 20.53
N LYS A 246 -11.04 20.54 21.10
CA LYS A 246 -10.33 21.65 20.48
C LYS A 246 -9.31 21.08 19.48
N SER A 247 -9.71 20.99 18.23
CA SER A 247 -8.86 20.53 17.13
C SER A 247 -9.21 21.29 15.86
N PRO A 248 -8.25 21.63 15.00
CA PRO A 248 -8.54 22.22 13.69
C PRO A 248 -9.33 21.26 12.77
N TYR A 249 -9.28 19.96 13.05
CA TYR A 249 -10.07 18.94 12.34
C TYR A 249 -11.53 18.85 12.82
N ASN A 250 -11.92 19.52 13.91
CA ASN A 250 -13.29 19.44 14.43
C ASN A 250 -14.27 20.26 13.58
N THR A 251 -14.98 19.60 12.67
CA THR A 251 -15.97 20.23 11.78
C THR A 251 -17.31 20.54 12.41
N TYR A 252 -17.50 20.28 13.72
CA TYR A 252 -18.60 20.81 14.53
C TYR A 252 -18.30 22.20 15.10
N ARG A 253 -17.02 22.60 15.13
CA ARG A 253 -16.55 23.87 15.71
C ARG A 253 -15.95 24.83 14.69
N ASN A 254 -15.35 24.27 13.64
CA ASN A 254 -14.69 25.04 12.61
C ASN A 254 -15.50 24.98 11.32
N TYR A 255 -15.69 26.13 10.69
CA TYR A 255 -16.33 26.25 9.40
C TYR A 255 -15.39 25.78 8.29
N GLY A 256 -15.97 25.28 7.20
CA GLY A 256 -15.20 24.84 6.03
C GLY A 256 -14.60 23.44 6.18
N LEU A 257 -13.65 23.17 5.31
CA LEU A 257 -12.91 21.90 5.32
C LEU A 257 -11.85 21.87 6.43
N PRO A 258 -11.50 20.70 6.97
CA PRO A 258 -10.37 20.55 7.86
C PRO A 258 -9.04 20.89 7.12
N PRO A 259 -7.93 21.09 7.85
CA PRO A 259 -6.63 21.46 7.25
C PRO A 259 -6.08 20.47 6.22
N GLY A 260 -6.55 19.24 6.24
CA GLY A 260 -6.14 18.18 5.33
C GLY A 260 -7.02 16.94 5.44
N PRO A 261 -6.72 15.91 4.67
CA PRO A 261 -7.44 14.64 4.69
C PRO A 261 -7.39 13.93 6.05
N ILE A 262 -8.39 13.09 6.32
CA ILE A 262 -8.51 12.30 7.55
C ILE A 262 -8.28 10.79 7.30
N CYS A 263 -8.04 10.40 6.08
CA CYS A 263 -7.64 9.06 5.64
C CYS A 263 -7.22 9.12 4.17
N ASN A 264 -6.77 8.01 3.63
CA ASN A 264 -6.45 7.85 2.21
C ASN A 264 -7.69 7.34 1.47
N PRO A 265 -8.38 8.20 0.69
CA PRO A 265 -9.62 7.83 0.02
C PRO A 265 -9.36 7.00 -1.24
N GLY A 266 -10.33 6.16 -1.61
CA GLY A 266 -10.36 5.48 -2.89
C GLY A 266 -10.77 6.42 -4.03
N LEU A 267 -10.57 5.95 -5.27
CA LEU A 267 -10.91 6.71 -6.48
C LEU A 267 -12.39 7.09 -6.56
N LEU A 268 -13.28 6.21 -6.07
CA LEU A 268 -14.72 6.44 -6.10
C LEU A 268 -15.14 7.63 -5.24
N SER A 269 -14.53 7.81 -4.06
CA SER A 269 -14.79 8.96 -3.20
C SER A 269 -14.24 10.25 -3.79
N ILE A 270 -13.07 10.22 -4.45
CA ILE A 270 -12.51 11.37 -5.19
C ILE A 270 -13.47 11.76 -6.33
N LYS A 271 -13.92 10.80 -7.14
CA LYS A 271 -14.88 11.02 -8.21
C LYS A 271 -16.23 11.52 -7.69
N ALA A 272 -16.69 11.05 -6.54
CA ALA A 272 -17.96 11.50 -5.96
C ALA A 272 -17.93 12.99 -5.58
N VAL A 273 -16.79 13.51 -5.13
CA VAL A 273 -16.60 14.94 -4.86
C VAL A 273 -16.57 15.76 -6.14
N LEU A 274 -15.87 15.26 -7.18
CA LEU A 274 -15.71 15.98 -8.45
C LEU A 274 -16.97 15.94 -9.33
N TYR A 275 -17.72 14.86 -9.23
CA TYR A 275 -18.95 14.62 -10.00
C TYR A 275 -20.11 14.27 -9.05
N PRO A 276 -20.50 15.20 -8.16
CA PRO A 276 -21.53 14.95 -7.16
C PRO A 276 -22.91 14.80 -7.81
N ALA A 277 -23.83 14.18 -7.09
CA ALA A 277 -25.22 14.10 -7.51
C ALA A 277 -25.85 15.51 -7.64
N ASP A 278 -26.85 15.65 -8.48
CA ASP A 278 -27.67 16.85 -8.51
C ASP A 278 -28.75 16.75 -7.44
N SER A 279 -28.60 17.53 -6.35
CA SER A 279 -29.50 17.50 -5.20
C SER A 279 -29.32 18.74 -4.32
N ASP A 280 -30.42 19.17 -3.71
CA ASP A 280 -30.45 20.27 -2.72
C ASP A 280 -30.37 19.78 -1.26
N ASN A 281 -30.14 18.48 -1.05
CA ASN A 281 -30.09 17.91 0.29
C ASN A 281 -29.02 18.60 1.16
N MET A 282 -29.36 18.84 2.42
CA MET A 282 -28.51 19.48 3.44
C MET A 282 -28.20 18.55 4.60
N PHE A 283 -28.95 17.47 4.75
CA PHE A 283 -28.89 16.53 5.85
C PHE A 283 -28.89 15.10 5.36
N PHE A 284 -28.21 14.24 6.09
CA PHE A 284 -28.33 12.80 5.96
C PHE A 284 -28.15 12.13 7.33
N PHE A 285 -28.67 10.94 7.49
CA PHE A 285 -28.42 10.08 8.65
C PHE A 285 -28.46 8.62 8.23
N THR A 286 -27.76 7.79 8.98
CA THR A 286 -27.74 6.34 8.72
C THR A 286 -29.00 5.68 9.28
N LYS A 287 -29.74 4.96 8.43
CA LYS A 287 -30.87 4.12 8.83
C LYS A 287 -30.41 2.69 9.14
N ASN A 288 -31.30 1.89 9.76
CA ASN A 288 -31.06 0.47 9.96
C ASN A 288 -30.68 -0.22 8.64
N GLY A 289 -29.60 -1.01 8.63
CA GLY A 289 -29.07 -1.63 7.41
C GLY A 289 -27.92 -0.88 6.74
N GLY A 290 -27.51 0.28 7.26
CA GLY A 290 -26.32 1.01 6.78
C GLY A 290 -26.56 1.96 5.62
N THR A 291 -27.78 2.05 5.08
CA THR A 291 -28.19 3.05 4.08
C THR A 291 -28.41 4.42 4.71
N HIS A 292 -28.31 5.49 3.91
CA HIS A 292 -28.59 6.83 4.37
C HIS A 292 -29.93 7.34 3.85
N GLN A 293 -30.60 8.13 4.70
CA GLN A 293 -31.74 8.94 4.29
C GLN A 293 -31.30 10.39 4.15
N PHE A 294 -31.74 11.02 3.08
CA PHE A 294 -31.37 12.40 2.73
C PHE A 294 -32.59 13.33 2.87
N SER A 295 -32.36 14.57 3.25
CA SER A 295 -33.39 15.60 3.32
C SER A 295 -32.82 16.99 3.08
N LYS A 296 -33.69 17.87 2.52
CA LYS A 296 -33.36 19.26 2.27
C LYS A 296 -33.54 20.13 3.53
N TYR A 297 -34.61 19.86 4.29
CA TYR A 297 -35.01 20.65 5.45
C TYR A 297 -34.80 19.87 6.75
N TYR A 298 -34.54 20.63 7.83
CA TYR A 298 -34.30 20.04 9.14
C TYR A 298 -35.53 19.31 9.72
N ASP A 299 -36.74 19.89 9.52
CA ASP A 299 -37.97 19.24 9.98
C ASP A 299 -38.22 17.88 9.33
N GLU A 300 -37.90 17.75 8.04
CA GLU A 300 -37.96 16.47 7.33
C GLU A 300 -36.93 15.48 7.89
N HIS A 301 -35.74 15.98 8.21
CA HIS A 301 -34.68 15.18 8.79
C HIS A 301 -35.11 14.58 10.13
N ILE A 302 -35.67 15.37 11.02
CA ILE A 302 -36.17 14.93 12.33
C ILE A 302 -37.35 13.95 12.17
N LYS A 303 -38.31 14.23 11.26
CA LYS A 303 -39.43 13.32 10.98
C LYS A 303 -38.99 11.95 10.47
N LYS A 304 -37.95 11.90 9.66
CA LYS A 304 -37.40 10.65 9.11
C LYS A 304 -36.58 9.84 10.11
N GLN A 305 -36.10 10.46 11.19
CA GLN A 305 -35.36 9.80 12.28
C GLN A 305 -36.27 9.12 13.31
N ARG A 306 -37.53 9.52 13.41
CA ARG A 306 -38.56 8.92 14.27
C ARG A 306 -39.16 7.68 13.59
#